data_0667f1a1826be7031215caf813155654
#
_entry.id   0667f1a1826be7031215caf813155654
#
_cell.length_a   1.000
_cell.length_b   1.000
_cell.length_c   1.000
_cell.angle_alpha   90.00
_cell.angle_beta   90.00
_cell.angle_gamma   90.00
#
_symmetry.space_group_name_H-M   'P 1'
#
loop_
_entity.id
_entity.type
_entity.pdbx_description
1 polymer ?
#
loop_
_entity_poly.entity_id
_entity_poly.type
_entity_poly.pdbx_seq_one_letter_code
_entity_poly.pdbx_strand_id
1 'polypeptide(L)'
;PVLDLKGLLPEERIQSLIDTLVKRGGFVKDLHGAKNVYYQVNATYYSALGEDDRRMLLARALQLFMPGKPQVWYLDLFAGKNDYAAMERAGAGGHKEINRTNLSKEAMAAALEKPVVQRQLELLKLRADCPVFQEGAAITVKAEGSVLTMAWEKGGQIAALKADLADASFTLTVVDEATGKEVYSMKQ
;
A
#
# COMPACT_ATOMS: atom_id res chain seq x y z
N PRO A 1 -0.13 -6.90 -11.89
CA PRO A 1 -0.46 -6.93 -13.32
C PRO A 1 -1.60 -5.99 -13.67
N VAL A 2 -1.49 -5.21 -14.77
CA VAL A 2 -2.57 -4.30 -15.21
C VAL A 2 -3.69 -5.03 -15.93
N LEU A 3 -3.43 -6.24 -16.41
CA LEU A 3 -4.46 -7.09 -17.04
C LEU A 3 -5.58 -7.45 -16.08
N ASP A 4 -5.30 -7.56 -14.79
CA ASP A 4 -6.28 -7.92 -13.76
C ASP A 4 -7.31 -6.79 -13.52
N LEU A 5 -7.04 -5.58 -14.03
CA LEU A 5 -7.97 -4.45 -13.95
C LEU A 5 -9.00 -4.42 -15.08
N LYS A 6 -8.81 -5.25 -16.12
CA LYS A 6 -9.76 -5.32 -17.25
C LYS A 6 -11.11 -5.82 -16.76
N GLY A 7 -12.16 -5.10 -17.14
CA GLY A 7 -13.52 -5.37 -16.69
C GLY A 7 -13.87 -4.81 -15.30
N LEU A 8 -12.87 -4.39 -14.51
CA LEU A 8 -13.07 -3.69 -13.24
C LEU A 8 -13.03 -2.17 -13.39
N LEU A 9 -12.17 -1.68 -14.29
CA LEU A 9 -12.01 -0.27 -14.59
C LEU A 9 -12.13 -0.01 -16.10
N PRO A 10 -12.63 1.18 -16.51
CA PRO A 10 -12.58 1.62 -17.91
C PRO A 10 -11.13 1.66 -18.42
N GLU A 11 -10.92 1.33 -19.69
CA GLU A 11 -9.58 1.30 -20.33
C GLU A 11 -8.83 2.64 -20.18
N GLU A 12 -9.51 3.77 -20.29
CA GLU A 12 -8.92 5.10 -20.09
C GLU A 12 -8.38 5.32 -18.68
N ARG A 13 -9.02 4.72 -17.66
CA ARG A 13 -8.55 4.78 -16.27
C ARG A 13 -7.34 3.90 -16.06
N ILE A 14 -7.32 2.72 -16.69
CA ILE A 14 -6.16 1.82 -16.66
C ILE A 14 -4.96 2.51 -17.33
N GLN A 15 -5.17 3.16 -18.50
CA GLN A 15 -4.11 3.88 -19.19
C GLN A 15 -3.59 5.06 -18.35
N SER A 16 -4.47 5.86 -17.75
CA SER A 16 -4.10 6.96 -16.85
C SER A 16 -3.27 6.51 -15.65
N LEU A 17 -3.61 5.33 -15.09
CA LEU A 17 -2.82 4.72 -14.01
C LEU A 17 -1.43 4.33 -14.50
N ILE A 18 -1.31 3.67 -15.66
CA ILE A 18 -0.03 3.28 -16.27
C ILE A 18 0.83 4.52 -16.52
N ASP A 19 0.27 5.56 -17.15
CA ASP A 19 0.99 6.80 -17.44
C ASP A 19 1.51 7.48 -16.17
N THR A 20 0.70 7.48 -15.11
CA THR A 20 1.10 8.00 -13.80
C THR A 20 2.28 7.22 -13.22
N LEU A 21 2.23 5.88 -13.28
CA LEU A 21 3.30 5.03 -12.76
C LEU A 21 4.58 5.16 -13.56
N VAL A 22 4.49 5.25 -14.89
CA VAL A 22 5.64 5.48 -15.79
C VAL A 22 6.25 6.86 -15.52
N LYS A 23 5.42 7.90 -15.36
CA LYS A 23 5.90 9.25 -14.99
C LYS A 23 6.65 9.26 -13.66
N ARG A 24 6.31 8.35 -12.74
CA ARG A 24 7.00 8.15 -11.45
C ARG A 24 8.17 7.17 -11.53
N GLY A 25 8.62 6.83 -12.74
CA GLY A 25 9.79 6.00 -12.97
C GLY A 25 9.54 4.50 -12.98
N GLY A 26 8.27 4.07 -13.03
CA GLY A 26 7.94 2.67 -13.24
C GLY A 26 8.24 2.19 -14.67
N PHE A 27 8.53 0.90 -14.82
CA PHE A 27 8.77 0.26 -16.11
C PHE A 27 7.58 -0.61 -16.51
N VAL A 28 7.06 -0.41 -17.71
CA VAL A 28 6.03 -1.28 -18.29
C VAL A 28 6.66 -2.46 -19.01
N LYS A 29 5.97 -3.59 -18.94
CA LYS A 29 6.27 -4.77 -19.72
C LYS A 29 5.09 -5.10 -20.64
N ASP A 30 5.37 -5.17 -21.93
CA ASP A 30 4.40 -5.60 -22.93
C ASP A 30 4.08 -7.11 -22.81
N LEU A 31 2.84 -7.45 -23.14
CA LEU A 31 2.42 -8.83 -23.20
C LEU A 31 2.97 -9.51 -24.48
N HIS A 32 3.91 -10.44 -24.32
CA HIS A 32 4.47 -11.24 -25.43
C HIS A 32 4.97 -10.43 -26.61
N GLY A 33 5.47 -9.20 -26.38
CA GLY A 33 5.97 -8.32 -27.44
C GLY A 33 4.88 -7.61 -28.24
N ALA A 34 3.62 -7.75 -27.88
CA ALA A 34 2.53 -6.99 -28.48
C ALA A 34 2.62 -5.52 -28.04
N LYS A 35 2.79 -4.60 -29.00
CA LYS A 35 2.86 -3.17 -28.71
C LYS A 35 1.55 -2.69 -28.07
N ASN A 36 1.69 -1.87 -27.03
CA ASN A 36 0.58 -1.25 -26.30
C ASN A 36 -0.36 -2.24 -25.55
N VAL A 37 0.06 -3.50 -25.35
CA VAL A 37 -0.64 -4.44 -24.49
C VAL A 37 0.22 -4.68 -23.25
N TYR A 38 0.05 -3.87 -22.23
CA TYR A 38 0.88 -3.95 -21.03
C TYR A 38 0.46 -5.11 -20.14
N TYR A 39 1.41 -5.96 -19.80
CA TYR A 39 1.22 -7.04 -18.85
C TYR A 39 1.28 -6.55 -17.40
N GLN A 40 2.32 -5.79 -17.09
CA GLN A 40 2.55 -5.26 -15.75
C GLN A 40 3.37 -3.98 -15.78
N VAL A 41 3.27 -3.20 -14.70
CA VAL A 41 4.21 -2.12 -14.37
C VAL A 41 5.09 -2.59 -13.21
N ASN A 42 6.41 -2.42 -13.37
CA ASN A 42 7.40 -2.75 -12.34
C ASN A 42 7.89 -1.46 -11.68
N ALA A 43 7.74 -1.39 -10.39
CA ALA A 43 8.22 -0.32 -9.52
C ALA A 43 8.21 -0.81 -8.07
N THR A 44 8.94 -0.16 -7.17
CA THR A 44 8.65 -0.28 -5.75
C THR A 44 7.33 0.43 -5.43
N TYR A 45 6.63 -0.02 -4.41
CA TYR A 45 5.37 0.60 -4.00
C TYR A 45 5.58 2.06 -3.59
N TYR A 46 6.69 2.34 -2.88
CA TYR A 46 7.06 3.69 -2.46
C TYR A 46 7.30 4.63 -3.65
N SER A 47 8.09 4.21 -4.66
CA SER A 47 8.29 5.03 -5.87
C SER A 47 7.01 5.18 -6.70
N ALA A 48 6.18 4.13 -6.78
CA ALA A 48 4.86 4.19 -7.44
C ALA A 48 3.92 5.22 -6.79
N LEU A 49 4.04 5.43 -5.48
CA LEU A 49 3.31 6.45 -4.73
C LEU A 49 3.95 7.84 -4.77
N GLY A 50 5.04 8.01 -5.53
CA GLY A 50 5.73 9.28 -5.72
C GLY A 50 6.75 9.58 -4.63
N GLU A 51 7.23 8.58 -3.91
CA GLU A 51 8.17 8.69 -2.80
C GLU A 51 7.69 9.62 -1.68
N ASP A 52 6.38 9.58 -1.46
CA ASP A 52 5.66 10.42 -0.50
C ASP A 52 5.25 9.57 0.70
N ASP A 53 5.77 9.92 1.88
CA ASP A 53 5.53 9.20 3.13
C ASP A 53 4.04 9.17 3.51
N ARG A 54 3.30 10.26 3.25
CA ARG A 54 1.86 10.33 3.55
C ARG A 54 1.07 9.37 2.69
N ARG A 55 1.35 9.35 1.38
CA ARG A 55 0.71 8.42 0.44
C ARG A 55 1.05 6.98 0.77
N MET A 56 2.30 6.71 1.17
CA MET A 56 2.73 5.38 1.58
C MET A 56 1.98 4.89 2.82
N LEU A 57 1.85 5.71 3.84
CA LEU A 57 1.14 5.37 5.07
C LEU A 57 -0.36 5.20 4.84
N LEU A 58 -0.98 6.09 4.06
CA LEU A 58 -2.39 5.95 3.67
C LEU A 58 -2.63 4.63 2.92
N ALA A 59 -1.81 4.34 1.90
CA ALA A 59 -1.94 3.11 1.12
C ALA A 59 -1.73 1.85 1.98
N ARG A 60 -0.82 1.90 2.96
CA ARG A 60 -0.62 0.83 3.93
C ARG A 60 -1.82 0.68 4.86
N ALA A 61 -2.36 1.76 5.39
CA ALA A 61 -3.55 1.73 6.24
C ALA A 61 -4.74 1.11 5.48
N LEU A 62 -4.99 1.53 4.25
CA LEU A 62 -6.03 0.96 3.39
C LEU A 62 -5.81 -0.55 3.16
N GLN A 63 -4.59 -0.97 2.82
CA GLN A 63 -4.26 -2.39 2.61
C GLN A 63 -4.56 -3.22 3.86
N LEU A 64 -4.19 -2.72 5.04
CA LEU A 64 -4.37 -3.45 6.30
C LEU A 64 -5.84 -3.50 6.76
N PHE A 65 -6.69 -2.59 6.26
CA PHE A 65 -8.13 -2.61 6.49
C PHE A 65 -8.91 -3.45 5.48
N MET A 66 -8.29 -3.92 4.39
CA MET A 66 -8.92 -4.87 3.48
C MET A 66 -9.10 -6.23 4.17
N PRO A 67 -10.19 -6.98 3.84
CA PRO A 67 -10.36 -8.34 4.35
C PRO A 67 -9.29 -9.29 3.83
N GLY A 68 -9.02 -10.35 4.58
CA GLY A 68 -8.01 -11.35 4.27
C GLY A 68 -6.68 -11.14 4.99
N LYS A 69 -5.64 -11.86 4.56
CA LYS A 69 -4.29 -11.77 5.13
C LYS A 69 -3.45 -10.78 4.30
N PRO A 70 -3.09 -9.62 4.87
CA PRO A 70 -2.26 -8.65 4.16
C PRO A 70 -0.86 -9.22 3.93
N GLN A 71 -0.34 -9.06 2.71
CA GLN A 71 1.04 -9.38 2.36
C GLN A 71 1.80 -8.10 2.10
N VAL A 72 2.94 -7.94 2.75
CA VAL A 72 3.82 -6.78 2.61
C VAL A 72 5.15 -7.24 2.04
N TRP A 73 5.53 -6.68 0.89
CA TRP A 73 6.85 -6.90 0.32
C TRP A 73 7.90 -6.20 1.18
N TYR A 74 9.03 -6.87 1.44
CA TYR A 74 10.04 -6.34 2.37
C TYR A 74 10.56 -4.96 1.94
N LEU A 75 10.79 -4.75 0.65
CA LEU A 75 11.32 -3.49 0.14
C LEU A 75 10.32 -2.34 0.35
N ASP A 76 9.02 -2.62 0.23
CA ASP A 76 7.96 -1.64 0.48
C ASP A 76 7.82 -1.32 1.98
N LEU A 77 8.07 -2.32 2.86
CA LEU A 77 8.11 -2.09 4.31
C LEU A 77 9.19 -1.06 4.68
N PHE A 78 10.37 -1.18 4.07
CA PHE A 78 11.49 -0.28 4.30
C PHE A 78 11.44 1.03 3.48
N ALA A 79 10.33 1.32 2.82
CA ALA A 79 10.17 2.46 1.92
C ALA A 79 11.33 2.55 0.90
N GLY A 80 11.63 1.40 0.29
CA GLY A 80 12.69 1.29 -0.71
C GLY A 80 12.27 1.92 -2.03
N LYS A 81 13.24 2.57 -2.67
CA LYS A 81 13.06 3.23 -3.98
C LYS A 81 13.39 2.29 -5.12
N ASN A 82 12.97 2.66 -6.33
CA ASN A 82 13.36 1.98 -7.55
C ASN A 82 14.89 1.89 -7.69
N ASP A 83 15.39 0.68 -8.00
CA ASP A 83 16.82 0.42 -8.22
C ASP A 83 17.12 0.31 -9.72
N TYR A 84 17.35 1.45 -10.35
CA TYR A 84 17.67 1.51 -11.77
C TYR A 84 19.02 0.87 -12.08
N ALA A 85 20.00 0.98 -11.17
CA ALA A 85 21.32 0.38 -11.34
C ALA A 85 21.25 -1.16 -11.34
N ALA A 86 20.41 -1.77 -10.49
CA ALA A 86 20.16 -3.21 -10.54
C ALA A 86 19.50 -3.64 -11.86
N MET A 87 18.56 -2.86 -12.34
CA MET A 87 17.89 -3.10 -13.62
C MET A 87 18.89 -3.04 -14.79
N GLU A 88 19.76 -2.01 -14.84
CA GLU A 88 20.78 -1.86 -15.87
C GLU A 88 21.79 -3.01 -15.84
N ARG A 89 22.28 -3.40 -14.66
CA ARG A 89 23.19 -4.55 -14.50
C ARG A 89 22.60 -5.86 -15.00
N ALA A 90 21.30 -6.04 -14.84
CA ALA A 90 20.60 -7.24 -15.28
C ALA A 90 20.38 -7.29 -16.81
N GLY A 91 20.52 -6.17 -17.51
CA GLY A 91 20.43 -6.09 -18.97
C GLY A 91 19.03 -6.40 -19.53
N ALA A 92 18.98 -6.99 -20.70
CA ALA A 92 17.73 -7.29 -21.39
C ALA A 92 16.83 -8.22 -20.55
N GLY A 93 15.60 -7.76 -20.24
CA GLY A 93 14.66 -8.47 -19.37
C GLY A 93 14.79 -8.17 -17.87
N GLY A 94 15.78 -7.37 -17.47
CA GLY A 94 16.08 -7.00 -16.08
C GLY A 94 15.08 -6.04 -15.41
N HIS A 95 14.01 -5.65 -16.08
CA HIS A 95 13.02 -4.69 -15.56
C HIS A 95 12.41 -5.07 -14.19
N LYS A 96 12.42 -6.36 -13.82
CA LYS A 96 11.95 -6.81 -12.50
C LYS A 96 12.93 -6.51 -11.37
N GLU A 97 14.20 -6.29 -11.69
CA GLU A 97 15.23 -6.02 -10.67
C GLU A 97 15.07 -4.63 -10.05
N ILE A 98 14.26 -3.75 -10.67
CA ILE A 98 13.96 -2.42 -10.17
C ILE A 98 13.34 -2.42 -8.75
N ASN A 99 12.66 -3.51 -8.36
CA ASN A 99 12.00 -3.65 -7.06
C ASN A 99 12.46 -4.89 -6.28
N ARG A 100 13.71 -5.34 -6.51
CA ARG A 100 14.28 -6.54 -5.89
C ARG A 100 15.62 -6.31 -5.21
N THR A 101 15.93 -5.07 -4.86
CA THR A 101 17.16 -4.72 -4.17
C THR A 101 17.34 -5.55 -2.90
N ASN A 102 18.48 -6.23 -2.79
CA ASN A 102 18.87 -6.89 -1.54
C ASN A 102 19.36 -5.83 -0.55
N LEU A 103 18.67 -5.70 0.58
CA LEU A 103 19.05 -4.77 1.63
C LEU A 103 20.14 -5.38 2.52
N SER A 104 21.24 -4.65 2.76
CA SER A 104 22.21 -5.00 3.78
C SER A 104 21.63 -4.80 5.18
N LYS A 105 22.26 -5.39 6.21
CA LYS A 105 21.86 -5.18 7.60
C LYS A 105 21.93 -3.71 8.00
N GLU A 106 22.93 -3.00 7.54
CA GLU A 106 23.13 -1.57 7.78
C GLU A 106 22.04 -0.74 7.10
N ALA A 107 21.67 -1.09 5.85
CA ALA A 107 20.58 -0.42 5.13
C ALA A 107 19.22 -0.65 5.81
N MET A 108 18.98 -1.87 6.31
CA MET A 108 17.76 -2.16 7.09
C MET A 108 17.74 -1.39 8.40
N ALA A 109 18.86 -1.36 9.14
CA ALA A 109 18.96 -0.60 10.40
C ALA A 109 18.69 0.90 10.16
N ALA A 110 19.31 1.48 9.14
CA ALA A 110 19.07 2.88 8.79
C ALA A 110 17.61 3.14 8.35
N ALA A 111 16.98 2.20 7.65
CA ALA A 111 15.60 2.33 7.23
C ALA A 111 14.62 2.26 8.42
N LEU A 112 14.92 1.48 9.46
CA LEU A 112 14.11 1.39 10.68
C LEU A 112 14.04 2.71 11.45
N GLU A 113 15.00 3.62 11.26
CA GLU A 113 14.97 4.95 11.87
C GLU A 113 14.05 5.94 11.12
N LYS A 114 13.56 5.59 9.93
CA LYS A 114 12.66 6.45 9.17
C LYS A 114 11.26 6.47 9.80
N PRO A 115 10.65 7.65 10.03
CA PRO A 115 9.31 7.74 10.60
C PRO A 115 8.24 6.95 9.82
N VAL A 116 8.31 6.96 8.49
CA VAL A 116 7.37 6.21 7.64
C VAL A 116 7.47 4.70 7.86
N VAL A 117 8.67 4.17 8.11
CA VAL A 117 8.88 2.75 8.39
C VAL A 117 8.35 2.40 9.77
N GLN A 118 8.67 3.20 10.79
CA GLN A 118 8.18 3.01 12.16
C GLN A 118 6.64 3.01 12.20
N ARG A 119 6.00 3.97 11.53
CA ARG A 119 4.53 4.01 11.45
C ARG A 119 3.92 2.85 10.67
N GLN A 120 4.59 2.34 9.62
CA GLN A 120 4.15 1.11 8.96
C GLN A 120 4.21 -0.09 9.90
N LEU A 121 5.28 -0.22 10.70
CA LEU A 121 5.42 -1.29 11.70
C LEU A 121 4.35 -1.19 12.79
N GLU A 122 4.02 0.03 13.23
CA GLU A 122 2.93 0.26 14.18
C GLU A 122 1.57 -0.19 13.61
N LEU A 123 1.28 0.14 12.36
CA LEU A 123 0.06 -0.32 11.66
C LEU A 123 0.02 -1.85 11.53
N LEU A 124 1.14 -2.48 11.18
CA LEU A 124 1.24 -3.94 11.09
C LEU A 124 1.02 -4.61 12.45
N LYS A 125 1.62 -4.05 13.51
CA LYS A 125 1.41 -4.51 14.88
C LYS A 125 -0.05 -4.41 15.29
N LEU A 126 -0.69 -3.28 15.05
CA LEU A 126 -2.13 -3.11 15.30
C LEU A 126 -2.95 -4.19 14.59
N ARG A 127 -2.70 -4.41 13.29
CA ARG A 127 -3.43 -5.40 12.48
C ARG A 127 -3.24 -6.83 12.99
N ALA A 128 -2.05 -7.15 13.51
CA ALA A 128 -1.71 -8.47 14.03
C ALA A 128 -2.28 -8.73 15.43
N ASP A 129 -2.20 -7.75 16.31
CA ASP A 129 -2.48 -7.91 17.73
C ASP A 129 -3.95 -7.61 18.09
N CYS A 130 -4.64 -6.78 17.32
CA CYS A 130 -6.00 -6.38 17.65
C CYS A 130 -7.04 -7.45 17.24
N PRO A 131 -7.80 -8.00 18.20
CA PRO A 131 -8.77 -9.07 17.94
C PRO A 131 -9.89 -8.70 16.97
N VAL A 132 -10.19 -7.40 16.82
CA VAL A 132 -11.24 -6.91 15.91
C VAL A 132 -11.00 -7.32 14.45
N PHE A 133 -9.74 -7.53 14.05
CA PHE A 133 -9.38 -7.91 12.67
C PHE A 133 -9.40 -9.41 12.38
N GLN A 134 -9.85 -10.22 13.32
CA GLN A 134 -9.92 -11.67 13.13
C GLN A 134 -11.08 -12.09 12.23
N GLU A 135 -11.04 -13.34 11.76
CA GLU A 135 -12.10 -13.95 10.98
C GLU A 135 -13.47 -13.85 11.66
N GLY A 136 -14.52 -13.61 10.89
CA GLY A 136 -15.89 -13.45 11.40
C GLY A 136 -16.24 -12.05 11.90
N ALA A 137 -15.36 -11.06 11.74
CA ALA A 137 -15.72 -9.66 11.98
C ALA A 137 -16.69 -9.13 10.93
N ALA A 138 -17.60 -8.26 11.34
CA ALA A 138 -18.41 -7.48 10.42
C ALA A 138 -17.54 -6.35 9.82
N ILE A 139 -17.66 -6.14 8.50
CA ILE A 139 -16.88 -5.13 7.80
C ILE A 139 -17.83 -4.22 7.04
N THR A 140 -17.66 -2.92 7.21
CA THR A 140 -18.41 -1.91 6.46
C THR A 140 -17.45 -1.03 5.69
N VAL A 141 -17.84 -0.63 4.47
CA VAL A 141 -17.09 0.29 3.61
C VAL A 141 -18.06 1.32 3.04
N LYS A 142 -17.69 2.60 3.17
CA LYS A 142 -18.46 3.73 2.59
C LYS A 142 -17.51 4.65 1.87
N ALA A 143 -17.90 5.15 0.71
CA ALA A 143 -17.16 6.12 -0.08
C ALA A 143 -18.04 7.31 -0.40
N GLU A 144 -17.58 8.52 -0.07
CA GLU A 144 -18.27 9.79 -0.35
C GLU A 144 -17.23 10.80 -0.89
N GLY A 145 -17.32 11.12 -2.18
CA GLY A 145 -16.31 11.96 -2.84
C GLY A 145 -14.92 11.35 -2.75
N SER A 146 -13.96 12.06 -2.16
CA SER A 146 -12.59 11.58 -1.91
C SER A 146 -12.44 10.82 -0.60
N VAL A 147 -13.48 10.78 0.24
CA VAL A 147 -13.40 10.17 1.57
C VAL A 147 -13.83 8.71 1.53
N LEU A 148 -12.97 7.83 2.01
CA LEU A 148 -13.24 6.41 2.22
C LEU A 148 -13.28 6.12 3.72
N THR A 149 -14.36 5.50 4.18
CA THR A 149 -14.49 5.01 5.56
C THR A 149 -14.60 3.50 5.54
N MET A 150 -13.77 2.85 6.35
CA MET A 150 -13.79 1.40 6.55
C MET A 150 -13.89 1.12 8.05
N ALA A 151 -14.75 0.16 8.44
CA ALA A 151 -14.84 -0.26 9.82
C ALA A 151 -14.90 -1.77 9.94
N TRP A 152 -14.25 -2.28 10.98
CA TRP A 152 -14.28 -3.65 11.43
C TRP A 152 -14.94 -3.69 12.81
N GLU A 153 -15.86 -4.61 13.03
CA GLU A 153 -16.57 -4.77 14.30
C GLU A 153 -16.52 -6.22 14.74
N LYS A 154 -15.99 -6.46 15.92
CA LYS A 154 -15.92 -7.79 16.53
C LYS A 154 -15.63 -7.73 18.03
N GLY A 155 -16.32 -8.58 18.80
CA GLY A 155 -16.00 -8.78 20.21
C GLY A 155 -16.14 -7.53 21.08
N GLY A 156 -17.09 -6.65 20.76
CA GLY A 156 -17.29 -5.39 21.47
C GLY A 156 -16.23 -4.33 21.17
N GLN A 157 -15.49 -4.48 20.07
CA GLN A 157 -14.54 -3.47 19.58
C GLN A 157 -14.89 -3.03 18.16
N ILE A 158 -14.64 -1.76 17.87
CA ILE A 158 -14.75 -1.19 16.52
C ILE A 158 -13.38 -0.61 16.17
N ALA A 159 -12.81 -1.07 15.06
CA ALA A 159 -11.68 -0.39 14.40
C ALA A 159 -12.19 0.38 13.19
N ALA A 160 -11.96 1.67 13.15
CA ALA A 160 -12.41 2.55 12.07
C ALA A 160 -11.24 3.28 11.42
N LEU A 161 -11.22 3.26 10.09
CA LEU A 161 -10.32 4.06 9.25
C LEU A 161 -11.17 5.05 8.46
N LYS A 162 -10.90 6.35 8.62
CA LYS A 162 -11.43 7.41 7.76
C LYS A 162 -10.26 8.02 7.00
N ALA A 163 -10.27 7.89 5.68
CA ALA A 163 -9.19 8.29 4.78
C ALA A 163 -9.69 9.31 3.76
N ASP A 164 -8.98 10.42 3.59
CA ASP A 164 -9.18 11.34 2.49
C ASP A 164 -8.11 11.10 1.41
N LEU A 165 -8.55 10.62 0.24
CA LEU A 165 -7.67 10.27 -0.87
C LEU A 165 -7.15 11.50 -1.62
N ALA A 166 -7.76 12.67 -1.43
CA ALA A 166 -7.35 13.89 -2.13
C ALA A 166 -6.06 14.47 -1.54
N ASP A 167 -5.94 14.46 -0.21
CA ASP A 167 -4.79 15.03 0.51
C ASP A 167 -3.89 13.99 1.19
N ALA A 168 -4.23 12.70 1.03
CA ALA A 168 -3.56 11.57 1.63
C ALA A 168 -3.55 11.60 3.17
N SER A 169 -4.58 12.14 3.79
CA SER A 169 -4.76 12.12 5.23
C SER A 169 -5.61 10.94 5.70
N PHE A 170 -5.44 10.52 6.94
CA PHE A 170 -6.33 9.56 7.57
C PHE A 170 -6.37 9.68 9.09
N THR A 171 -7.45 9.19 9.66
CA THR A 171 -7.59 8.90 11.08
C THR A 171 -7.97 7.44 11.24
N LEU A 172 -7.26 6.74 12.12
CA LEU A 172 -7.52 5.37 12.50
C LEU A 172 -7.77 5.32 14.00
N THR A 173 -8.86 4.69 14.41
CA THR A 173 -9.22 4.52 15.84
C THR A 173 -9.64 3.09 16.11
N VAL A 174 -9.36 2.60 17.32
CA VAL A 174 -9.99 1.39 17.85
C VAL A 174 -10.67 1.78 19.15
N VAL A 175 -11.95 1.47 19.26
CA VAL A 175 -12.80 1.85 20.39
C VAL A 175 -13.42 0.60 21.00
N ASP A 176 -13.46 0.55 22.32
CA ASP A 176 -14.28 -0.41 23.07
C ASP A 176 -15.71 0.10 23.11
N GLU A 177 -16.67 -0.66 22.59
CA GLU A 177 -18.08 -0.25 22.45
C GLU A 177 -18.79 -0.08 23.79
N ALA A 178 -18.48 -0.93 24.76
CA ALA A 178 -19.17 -0.93 26.06
C ALA A 178 -18.83 0.31 26.89
N THR A 179 -17.60 0.81 26.75
CA THR A 179 -17.08 1.94 27.54
C THR A 179 -16.95 3.23 26.74
N GLY A 180 -17.00 3.13 25.40
CA GLY A 180 -16.68 4.24 24.49
C GLY A 180 -15.21 4.69 24.56
N LYS A 181 -14.35 3.93 25.24
CA LYS A 181 -12.94 4.27 25.41
C LYS A 181 -12.15 3.98 24.14
N GLU A 182 -11.40 4.99 23.69
CA GLU A 182 -10.41 4.82 22.64
C GLU A 182 -9.23 4.02 23.18
N VAL A 183 -8.97 2.84 22.60
CA VAL A 183 -7.85 1.96 22.97
C VAL A 183 -6.65 2.12 22.05
N TYR A 184 -6.87 2.69 20.88
CA TYR A 184 -5.81 3.05 19.93
C TYR A 184 -6.26 4.21 19.04
N SER A 185 -5.31 5.10 18.69
CA SER A 185 -5.54 6.17 17.74
C SER A 185 -4.26 6.48 16.95
N MET A 186 -4.40 6.67 15.65
CA MET A 186 -3.36 7.19 14.77
C MET A 186 -3.96 8.22 13.83
N LYS A 187 -3.28 9.34 13.68
CA LYS A 187 -3.65 10.42 12.75
C LYS A 187 -2.47 10.82 11.88
N GLN A 188 -2.76 11.09 10.61
CA GLN A 188 -1.81 11.62 9.64
C GLN A 188 -2.36 12.89 9.00
#